data_459181bc125cb20f90a9efb47795c2b3
#
_entry.id   459181bc125cb20f90a9efb47795c2b3
#
_cell.length_a   1.000
_cell.length_b   1.000
_cell.length_c   1.000
_cell.angle_alpha   90.00
_cell.angle_beta   90.00
_cell.angle_gamma   90.00
#
_symmetry.space_group_name_H-M   'P 1'
#
loop_
_entity.id
_entity.type
_entity.pdbx_description
1 polymer ?
#
loop_
_entity_poly.entity_id
_entity_poly.type
_entity_poly.pdbx_seq_one_letter_code
_entity_poly.pdbx_strand_id
1 'polypeptide(L)'
;MLIAKSTEIIENQNKIILANRISGEWMRMSREVYEVIQEIIKSGKKIEELENSFEEKEDYIFVKNTIQTLEDCGILCESDEEKRLDNKIVSIQMTNRCNLRCKHCCVSAGDNVIEELTTLQMKRALDTVIEWNPLN
;
A
#
# COMPACT_ATOMS: atom_id res chain seq x y z
N MET A 1 0.50 -8.82 16.81
CA MET A 1 0.24 -8.58 15.37
C MET A 1 -1.02 -7.75 15.21
N LEU A 2 -1.03 -6.73 14.37
CA LEU A 2 -2.16 -5.85 14.10
C LEU A 2 -2.11 -5.35 12.63
N ILE A 3 -3.24 -4.84 12.12
CA ILE A 3 -3.26 -4.17 10.81
C ILE A 3 -2.67 -2.78 11.01
N ALA A 4 -1.66 -2.44 10.20
CA ALA A 4 -1.00 -1.14 10.25
C ALA A 4 -2.00 0.01 9.98
N LYS A 5 -1.90 1.12 10.70
CA LYS A 5 -2.78 2.31 10.53
C LYS A 5 -2.71 2.92 9.13
N SER A 6 -1.58 2.71 8.44
CA SER A 6 -1.39 3.13 7.05
C SER A 6 -2.15 2.27 6.04
N THR A 7 -2.79 1.18 6.47
CA THR A 7 -3.51 0.26 5.59
C THR A 7 -4.96 0.69 5.41
N GLU A 8 -5.35 0.92 4.16
CA GLU A 8 -6.74 1.10 3.75
C GLU A 8 -7.38 -0.25 3.42
N ILE A 9 -8.63 -0.42 3.85
CA ILE A 9 -9.42 -1.63 3.61
C ILE A 9 -10.53 -1.27 2.64
N ILE A 10 -10.51 -1.88 1.45
CA ILE A 10 -11.50 -1.66 0.40
C ILE A 10 -12.29 -2.94 0.23
N GLU A 11 -13.61 -2.85 0.42
CA GLU A 11 -14.53 -3.97 0.28
C GLU A 11 -15.31 -3.88 -1.02
N ASN A 12 -15.33 -4.96 -1.78
CA ASN A 12 -16.13 -5.07 -2.99
C ASN A 12 -16.71 -6.49 -3.10
N GLN A 13 -18.01 -6.62 -2.84
CA GLN A 13 -18.73 -7.90 -2.82
C GLN A 13 -18.05 -8.90 -1.85
N ASN A 14 -17.56 -10.04 -2.37
CA ASN A 14 -16.87 -11.06 -1.57
C ASN A 14 -15.34 -10.93 -1.60
N LYS A 15 -14.81 -9.76 -1.97
CA LYS A 15 -13.36 -9.52 -2.06
C LYS A 15 -12.97 -8.36 -1.17
N ILE A 16 -11.83 -8.53 -0.52
CA ILE A 16 -11.19 -7.51 0.31
C ILE A 16 -9.86 -7.16 -0.33
N ILE A 17 -9.58 -5.86 -0.43
CA ILE A 17 -8.29 -5.33 -0.83
C ILE A 17 -7.71 -4.59 0.36
N LEU A 18 -6.52 -4.97 0.76
CA LEU A 18 -5.73 -4.29 1.78
C LEU A 18 -4.61 -3.55 1.05
N ALA A 19 -4.52 -2.24 1.23
CA ALA A 19 -3.51 -1.41 0.56
C ALA A 19 -2.78 -0.56 1.60
N ASN A 20 -1.48 -0.72 1.70
CA ASN A 20 -0.65 0.10 2.58
C ASN A 20 -0.24 1.38 1.83
N ARG A 21 -0.67 2.53 2.34
CA ARG A 21 -0.38 3.86 1.75
C ARG A 21 1.08 4.27 1.83
N ILE A 22 1.86 3.67 2.73
CA ILE A 22 3.27 3.99 2.92
C ILE A 22 4.13 3.15 1.97
N SER A 23 3.92 1.81 1.94
CA SER A 23 4.68 0.92 1.06
C SER A 23 4.22 0.98 -0.40
N GLY A 24 2.97 1.36 -0.64
CA GLY A 24 2.33 1.24 -1.94
C GLY A 24 1.94 -0.20 -2.28
N GLU A 25 2.26 -1.14 -1.41
CA GLU A 25 1.93 -2.56 -1.60
C GLU A 25 0.47 -2.82 -1.28
N TRP A 26 -0.10 -3.79 -1.96
CA TRP A 26 -1.49 -4.18 -1.76
C TRP A 26 -1.70 -5.67 -1.98
N MET A 27 -2.70 -6.22 -1.31
CA MET A 27 -3.12 -7.60 -1.48
C MET A 27 -4.64 -7.70 -1.60
N ARG A 28 -5.10 -8.58 -2.49
CA ARG A 28 -6.51 -8.93 -2.63
C ARG A 28 -6.75 -10.36 -2.17
N MET A 29 -7.78 -10.54 -1.35
CA MET A 29 -8.18 -11.85 -0.82
C MET A 29 -9.70 -12.02 -0.83
N SER A 30 -10.20 -13.22 -0.57
CA SER A 30 -11.62 -13.45 -0.30
C SER A 30 -12.00 -12.93 1.09
N ARG A 31 -13.28 -12.68 1.30
CA ARG A 31 -13.80 -12.28 2.63
C ARG A 31 -13.52 -13.35 3.69
N GLU A 32 -13.67 -14.62 3.34
CA GLU A 32 -13.43 -15.74 4.24
C GLU A 32 -11.98 -15.75 4.77
N VAL A 33 -11.00 -15.60 3.89
CA VAL A 33 -9.57 -15.54 4.26
C VAL A 33 -9.31 -14.32 5.16
N TYR A 34 -9.90 -13.18 4.83
CA TYR A 34 -9.76 -11.98 5.64
C TYR A 34 -10.33 -12.15 7.04
N GLU A 35 -11.51 -12.79 7.18
CA GLU A 35 -12.14 -13.08 8.47
C GLU A 35 -11.27 -14.00 9.31
N VAL A 36 -10.70 -15.05 8.74
CA VAL A 36 -9.74 -15.93 9.43
C VAL A 36 -8.54 -15.16 9.94
N ILE A 37 -7.96 -14.29 9.12
CA ILE A 37 -6.82 -13.44 9.53
C ILE A 37 -7.23 -12.50 10.67
N GLN A 38 -8.42 -11.90 10.60
CA GLN A 38 -8.93 -11.05 11.68
C GLN A 38 -9.12 -11.81 13.01
N GLU A 39 -9.60 -13.04 12.94
CA GLU A 39 -9.72 -13.90 14.13
C GLU A 39 -8.38 -14.23 14.76
N ILE A 40 -7.37 -14.52 13.92
CA ILE A 40 -6.00 -14.75 14.36
C ILE A 40 -5.45 -13.50 15.06
N ILE A 41 -5.62 -12.31 14.46
CA ILE A 41 -5.20 -11.04 15.06
C ILE A 41 -5.88 -10.82 16.42
N LYS A 42 -7.20 -11.03 16.49
CA LYS A 42 -7.98 -10.86 17.72
C LYS A 42 -7.57 -11.85 18.82
N SER A 43 -7.18 -13.06 18.44
CA SER A 43 -6.75 -14.08 19.42
C SER A 43 -5.44 -13.72 20.11
N GLY A 44 -4.63 -12.83 19.54
CA GLY A 44 -3.30 -12.45 20.02
C GLY A 44 -2.26 -13.58 19.96
N LYS A 45 -2.62 -14.74 19.40
CA LYS A 45 -1.74 -15.89 19.26
C LYS A 45 -0.87 -15.76 18.00
N LYS A 46 0.29 -16.41 18.04
CA LYS A 46 1.10 -16.58 16.84
C LYS A 46 0.51 -17.70 15.97
N ILE A 47 0.70 -17.60 14.66
CA ILE A 47 0.16 -18.56 13.69
C ILE A 47 0.69 -19.98 13.96
N GLU A 48 1.91 -20.12 14.47
CA GLU A 48 2.52 -21.40 14.83
C GLU A 48 1.77 -22.12 15.96
N GLU A 49 1.13 -21.36 16.86
CA GLU A 49 0.34 -21.92 17.98
C GLU A 49 -1.03 -22.44 17.53
N LEU A 50 -1.45 -22.07 16.32
CA LEU A 50 -2.75 -22.39 15.76
C LEU A 50 -2.72 -23.55 14.75
N GLU A 51 -1.56 -24.18 14.51
CA GLU A 51 -1.44 -25.28 13.54
C GLU A 51 -2.48 -26.39 13.77
N ASN A 52 -2.70 -26.77 15.01
CA ASN A 52 -3.67 -27.83 15.38
C ASN A 52 -5.13 -27.37 15.35
N SER A 53 -5.41 -26.09 15.08
CA SER A 53 -6.77 -25.55 14.99
C SER A 53 -7.34 -25.62 13.57
N PHE A 54 -6.51 -25.94 12.58
CA PHE A 54 -6.92 -26.12 11.21
C PHE A 54 -7.27 -27.60 10.95
N GLU A 55 -8.34 -27.83 10.22
CA GLU A 55 -8.76 -29.20 9.83
C GLU A 55 -7.80 -29.80 8.81
N GLU A 56 -7.33 -28.97 7.86
CA GLU A 56 -6.40 -29.40 6.81
C GLU A 56 -5.06 -28.66 6.96
N LYS A 57 -3.98 -29.40 6.77
CA LYS A 57 -2.63 -28.83 6.84
C LYS A 57 -2.35 -27.84 5.71
N GLU A 58 -3.02 -28.02 4.58
CA GLU A 58 -2.90 -27.13 3.41
C GLU A 58 -3.48 -25.75 3.72
N ASP A 59 -4.60 -25.67 4.41
CA ASP A 59 -5.21 -24.41 4.84
C ASP A 59 -4.31 -23.64 5.82
N TYR A 60 -3.72 -24.36 6.79
CA TYR A 60 -2.73 -23.77 7.68
C TYR A 60 -1.55 -23.15 6.93
N ILE A 61 -0.96 -23.91 5.99
CA ILE A 61 0.17 -23.43 5.18
C ILE A 61 -0.24 -22.21 4.34
N PHE A 62 -1.42 -22.23 3.75
CA PHE A 62 -1.94 -21.13 2.96
C PHE A 62 -2.11 -19.86 3.80
N VAL A 63 -2.76 -19.98 4.96
CA VAL A 63 -2.97 -18.83 5.88
C VAL A 63 -1.64 -18.30 6.41
N LYS A 64 -0.71 -19.19 6.79
CA LYS A 64 0.62 -18.81 7.25
C LYS A 64 1.39 -18.02 6.20
N ASN A 65 1.41 -18.49 4.96
CA ASN A 65 2.07 -17.80 3.86
C ASN A 65 1.39 -16.45 3.54
N THR A 66 0.08 -16.39 3.67
CA THR A 66 -0.67 -15.14 3.48
C THR A 66 -0.31 -14.12 4.55
N ILE A 67 -0.23 -14.52 5.83
CA ILE A 67 0.19 -13.65 6.92
C ILE A 67 1.61 -13.14 6.69
N GLN A 68 2.55 -14.02 6.32
CA GLN A 68 3.93 -13.63 6.03
C GLN A 68 3.98 -12.58 4.90
N THR A 69 3.24 -12.79 3.82
CA THR A 69 3.17 -11.82 2.72
C THR A 69 2.60 -10.48 3.17
N LEU A 70 1.59 -10.48 4.04
CA LEU A 70 1.01 -9.25 4.59
C LEU A 70 2.00 -8.50 5.50
N GLU A 71 2.84 -9.22 6.23
CA GLU A 71 3.94 -8.63 7.01
C GLU A 71 5.02 -8.04 6.12
N ASP A 72 5.43 -8.76 5.07
CA ASP A 72 6.43 -8.31 4.10
C ASP A 72 5.96 -7.04 3.35
N CYS A 73 4.66 -6.94 3.04
CA CYS A 73 4.02 -5.75 2.45
C CYS A 73 3.83 -4.60 3.47
N GLY A 74 4.11 -4.83 4.75
CA GLY A 74 3.87 -3.86 5.83
C GLY A 74 2.39 -3.60 6.12
N ILE A 75 1.51 -4.49 5.67
CA ILE A 75 0.06 -4.44 5.97
C ILE A 75 -0.21 -4.94 7.39
N LEU A 76 0.51 -5.98 7.82
CA LEU A 76 0.54 -6.44 9.21
C LEU A 76 1.84 -6.01 9.87
N CYS A 77 1.78 -5.66 11.17
CA CYS A 77 2.93 -5.25 11.97
C CYS A 77 2.77 -5.71 13.44
N GLU A 78 3.87 -5.75 14.17
CA GLU A 78 3.86 -6.08 15.60
C GLU A 78 3.54 -4.87 16.49
N SER A 79 3.89 -3.68 16.03
CA SER A 79 3.65 -2.42 16.75
C SER A 79 3.13 -1.36 15.79
N ASP A 80 2.42 -0.38 16.37
CA ASP A 80 1.88 0.79 15.64
C ASP A 80 2.96 1.78 15.16
N GLU A 81 4.23 1.45 15.30
CA GLU A 81 5.32 2.25 14.77
C GLU A 81 5.34 2.11 13.25
N GLU A 82 4.87 3.14 12.57
CA GLU A 82 4.95 3.25 11.12
C GLU A 82 6.42 3.21 10.70
N LYS A 83 6.87 2.08 10.13
CA LYS A 83 8.11 2.05 9.39
C LYS A 83 7.93 2.97 8.19
N ARG A 84 8.48 4.17 8.25
CA ARG A 84 8.62 5.03 7.07
C ARG A 84 9.47 4.26 6.06
N LEU A 85 8.85 3.88 4.95
CA LEU A 85 9.64 3.44 3.81
C LEU A 85 10.32 4.68 3.24
N ASP A 86 11.63 4.60 3.11
CA ASP A 86 12.42 5.61 2.41
C ASP A 86 12.07 5.57 0.92
N ASN A 87 11.01 6.24 0.54
CA ASN A 87 10.71 6.52 -0.86
C ASN A 87 11.78 7.50 -1.38
N LYS A 88 12.83 6.96 -1.97
CA LYS A 88 13.96 7.75 -2.48
C LYS A 88 13.71 8.43 -3.82
N ILE A 89 12.54 8.20 -4.43
CA ILE A 89 12.22 8.71 -5.76
C ILE A 89 10.95 9.54 -5.69
N VAL A 90 11.07 10.81 -6.04
CA VAL A 90 9.93 11.71 -6.26
C VAL A 90 9.96 12.16 -7.72
N SER A 91 8.87 11.91 -8.43
CA SER A 91 8.70 12.35 -9.81
C SER A 91 7.81 13.59 -9.85
N ILE A 92 8.29 14.67 -10.39
CA ILE A 92 7.53 15.93 -10.57
C ILE A 92 7.25 16.14 -12.03
N GLN A 93 5.99 16.19 -12.39
CA GLN A 93 5.56 16.52 -13.74
C GLN A 93 5.51 18.04 -13.89
N MET A 94 6.41 18.58 -14.72
CA MET A 94 6.59 20.01 -14.89
C MET A 94 5.53 20.67 -15.77
N THR A 95 4.97 19.92 -16.73
CA THR A 95 3.95 20.39 -17.68
C THR A 95 3.14 19.23 -18.21
N ASN A 96 1.87 19.48 -18.50
CA ASN A 96 1.00 18.58 -19.24
C ASN A 96 1.00 18.84 -20.76
N ARG A 97 1.74 19.84 -21.24
CA ARG A 97 1.85 20.11 -22.67
C ARG A 97 2.71 19.07 -23.35
N CYS A 98 2.16 18.44 -24.37
CA CYS A 98 2.87 17.43 -25.15
C CYS A 98 2.45 17.49 -26.61
N ASN A 99 3.43 17.42 -27.52
CA ASN A 99 3.19 17.36 -28.97
C ASN A 99 2.86 15.95 -29.47
N LEU A 100 2.92 14.94 -28.56
CA LEU A 100 2.56 13.56 -28.87
C LEU A 100 1.12 13.26 -28.48
N ARG A 101 0.51 12.25 -29.10
CA ARG A 101 -0.85 11.76 -28.85
C ARG A 101 -0.83 10.27 -28.59
N CYS A 102 -0.09 9.86 -27.57
CA CYS A 102 0.04 8.46 -27.20
C CYS A 102 -1.29 7.92 -26.68
N LYS A 103 -1.77 6.81 -27.24
CA LYS A 103 -3.02 6.14 -26.77
C LYS A 103 -2.95 5.70 -25.31
N HIS A 104 -1.77 5.47 -24.79
CA HIS A 104 -1.51 4.99 -23.41
C HIS A 104 -0.67 6.02 -22.64
N CYS A 105 -1.02 7.29 -22.73
CA CYS A 105 -0.33 8.33 -21.96
C CYS A 105 -0.71 8.21 -20.47
N CYS A 106 0.25 7.82 -19.64
CA CYS A 106 0.04 7.64 -18.19
C CYS A 106 -0.33 8.94 -17.47
N VAL A 107 -0.03 10.11 -18.05
CA VAL A 107 -0.29 11.44 -17.49
C VAL A 107 -1.35 12.23 -18.25
N SER A 108 -1.98 11.63 -19.26
CA SER A 108 -2.98 12.28 -20.11
C SER A 108 -2.51 13.63 -20.67
N ALA A 109 -1.23 13.73 -21.01
CA ALA A 109 -0.65 14.95 -21.56
C ALA A 109 -1.20 15.28 -22.95
N GLY A 110 -1.38 16.55 -23.26
CA GLY A 110 -1.95 17.01 -24.52
C GLY A 110 -1.95 18.53 -24.66
N ASP A 111 -2.78 19.04 -25.58
CA ASP A 111 -2.93 20.48 -25.82
C ASP A 111 -3.85 21.18 -24.81
N ASN A 112 -4.76 20.42 -24.18
CA ASN A 112 -5.75 20.95 -23.25
C ASN A 112 -5.14 21.05 -21.83
N VAL A 113 -4.27 22.02 -21.63
CA VAL A 113 -3.72 22.33 -20.31
C VAL A 113 -4.69 23.30 -19.64
N ILE A 114 -5.37 22.83 -18.60
CA ILE A 114 -6.34 23.65 -17.87
C ILE A 114 -5.61 24.57 -16.89
N GLU A 115 -4.61 24.06 -16.19
CA GLU A 115 -3.78 24.84 -15.25
C GLU A 115 -2.36 24.26 -15.19
N GLU A 116 -1.35 25.13 -15.13
CA GLU A 116 0.05 24.75 -14.88
C GLU A 116 0.55 25.46 -13.64
N LEU A 117 1.43 24.81 -12.90
CA LEU A 117 2.07 25.42 -11.76
C LEU A 117 2.99 26.56 -12.20
N THR A 118 2.88 27.69 -11.53
CA THR A 118 3.84 28.79 -11.68
C THR A 118 5.22 28.37 -11.16
N THR A 119 6.28 29.04 -11.61
CA THR A 119 7.64 28.80 -11.09
C THR A 119 7.71 28.89 -9.56
N LEU A 120 6.95 29.80 -8.95
CA LEU A 120 6.93 29.94 -7.48
C LEU A 120 6.28 28.73 -6.80
N GLN A 121 5.16 28.25 -7.35
CA GLN A 121 4.49 27.04 -6.84
C GLN A 121 5.37 25.80 -7.00
N MET A 122 6.08 25.70 -8.12
CA MET A 122 7.02 24.60 -8.39
C MET A 122 8.17 24.60 -7.37
N LYS A 123 8.77 25.78 -7.09
CA LYS A 123 9.82 25.93 -6.07
C LYS A 123 9.31 25.50 -4.70
N ARG A 124 8.12 25.94 -4.29
CA ARG A 124 7.51 25.54 -3.01
C ARG A 124 7.27 24.02 -2.94
N ALA A 125 6.83 23.41 -4.03
CA ALA A 125 6.66 21.94 -4.07
C ALA A 125 8.01 21.23 -3.89
N LEU A 126 9.08 21.72 -4.51
CA LEU A 126 10.44 21.18 -4.32
C LEU A 126 10.93 21.35 -2.89
N ASP A 127 10.73 22.54 -2.28
CA ASP A 127 11.11 22.78 -0.89
C ASP A 127 10.38 21.80 0.05
N THR A 128 9.07 21.59 -0.16
CA THR A 128 8.29 20.61 0.60
C THR A 128 8.82 19.18 0.43
N VAL A 129 9.21 18.78 -0.78
CA VAL A 129 9.79 17.45 -1.03
C VAL A 129 11.12 17.28 -0.31
N ILE A 130 11.97 18.30 -0.32
CA ILE A 130 13.29 18.29 0.35
C ILE A 130 13.10 18.19 1.87
N GLU A 131 12.15 18.96 2.44
CA GLU A 131 11.83 18.90 3.88
C GLU A 131 11.24 17.55 4.29
N TRP A 132 10.41 16.95 3.43
CA TRP A 132 9.72 15.70 3.72
C TRP A 132 10.61 14.46 3.55
N ASN A 133 11.52 14.48 2.60
CA ASN A 133 12.46 13.39 2.31
C ASN A 133 13.85 13.94 2.02
N PRO A 134 14.58 14.42 3.06
CA PRO A 134 15.92 14.89 2.87
C PRO A 134 16.78 13.74 2.32
N LEU A 135 17.40 14.01 1.18
CA LEU A 135 18.42 13.15 0.59
C LEU A 135 19.67 13.18 1.48
N ASN A 136 19.67 12.34 2.52
CA ASN A 136 20.84 12.09 3.36
C ASN A 136 21.45 10.75 3.02
#